data_0c820a660df8a726a2404bbbfad94efb
#
_entry.id   0c820a660df8a726a2404bbbfad94efb
#
_cell.length_a   1.000
_cell.length_b   1.000
_cell.length_c   1.000
_cell.angle_alpha   90.00
_cell.angle_beta   90.00
_cell.angle_gamma   90.00
#
_symmetry.space_group_name_H-M   'P 1'
#
loop_
_entity.id
_entity.type
_entity.pdbx_description
1 polymer ?
#
loop_
_entity_poly.entity_id
_entity_poly.type
_entity_poly.pdbx_seq_one_letter_code
_entity_poly.pdbx_strand_id
1 'polypeptide(L)'
;MFASCCWARVAQVGKTSLILSLVGEEFPEEVPARAEEITIPADVTPEKVPTHIVDYSEAEQTEEELQEEIHKANVVCVVYDVSEETTIEKIRTKWIPLVNGRTATGPRLPIILVGNKSDLRPGSTMEAVLPIMSQFPEIETCVECSAKHLRNISELFYYAQKAVLHPTAPLYDPEAKQLRPACAQALTRIFRLSDQDRDHGLSDEELNAFQKSCFGHPLAPQALEDVKRVVCKNVSGGVQNDRLTLEGFLFLNTLFIQRGRHETTWTILRRFGYSDSLELTPDYLYPALHVPPGCSTELNHRGYQFVQRMFEKHDQDHDGVLSPTELQNLFSVFSGAPWGPELLHTVPTQAGCLPLHGYLCQWTLMTYLDVQQCLAHLGYLGYPTLCEQDSQAQAITVTREKKLDQEKGQTQRSVLMCKVLGARGVGKSAFLQAFLGNSLGEARDPPEKFPLHTINTVRVNGQEKYLILCEVNADSLLDTSLDTTCDVACLMFDSSDPKTFVHCATIYKRYYMDGQTPCLFIASKADLPEGVAPPGLSPAEFCRRHRLPAPASFSCLGPAMPSTDVFTQLATMATFPHLVHTELHPTSFWLRGVLVAVGTAVAAVLSFSLYRVLVKSR
;
A
#
# COMPACT_ATOMS: atom_id res chain seq x y z
N MET A 1 10.55 18.92 -7.58
CA MET A 1 11.59 19.07 -6.55
C MET A 1 12.52 20.17 -7.04
N PHE A 2 12.85 21.16 -6.24
CA PHE A 2 13.78 22.23 -6.58
C PHE A 2 15.05 22.00 -5.79
N ALA A 3 16.22 22.18 -6.40
CA ALA A 3 17.49 22.19 -5.70
C ALA A 3 17.88 23.65 -5.43
N SER A 4 17.81 24.10 -4.18
CA SER A 4 18.27 25.43 -3.80
C SER A 4 19.68 25.32 -3.25
N CYS A 5 20.65 25.95 -3.92
CA CYS A 5 22.06 25.96 -3.59
C CYS A 5 22.44 27.30 -2.97
N CYS A 6 22.72 27.34 -1.65
CA CYS A 6 23.27 28.52 -1.00
C CYS A 6 24.81 28.50 -1.07
N TRP A 7 25.41 29.63 -1.50
CA TRP A 7 26.88 29.76 -1.67
C TRP A 7 27.46 30.61 -0.55
N ALA A 8 28.09 29.98 0.42
CA ALA A 8 28.70 30.63 1.56
C ALA A 8 30.13 31.12 1.26
N ARG A 9 30.52 32.29 1.75
CA ARG A 9 31.73 33.00 1.29
C ARG A 9 32.79 33.24 2.37
N VAL A 10 34.06 32.98 2.00
CA VAL A 10 35.22 33.79 2.44
C VAL A 10 35.41 34.91 1.42
N ALA A 11 35.81 36.11 1.83
CA ALA A 11 36.06 37.23 0.90
C ALA A 11 37.08 36.86 -0.18
N GLN A 12 36.84 37.26 -1.45
CA GLN A 12 37.75 37.15 -2.59
C GLN A 12 38.09 35.72 -3.11
N VAL A 13 37.38 34.68 -2.69
CA VAL A 13 37.62 33.30 -3.19
C VAL A 13 37.12 33.05 -4.63
N GLY A 14 36.44 34.03 -5.25
CA GLY A 14 35.97 33.94 -6.64
C GLY A 14 34.65 33.16 -6.84
N LYS A 15 33.77 33.14 -5.84
CA LYS A 15 32.48 32.47 -5.89
C LYS A 15 31.58 33.03 -6.99
N THR A 16 31.35 34.36 -7.02
CA THR A 16 30.57 35.04 -8.04
C THR A 16 31.09 34.76 -9.45
N SER A 17 32.44 34.74 -9.60
CA SER A 17 33.09 34.36 -10.86
C SER A 17 32.74 32.92 -11.29
N LEU A 18 32.72 31.95 -10.35
CA LEU A 18 32.32 30.57 -10.65
C LEU A 18 30.87 30.48 -11.14
N ILE A 19 29.94 31.20 -10.47
CA ILE A 19 28.53 31.22 -10.84
C ILE A 19 28.35 31.85 -12.23
N LEU A 20 28.96 33.02 -12.47
CA LEU A 20 28.89 33.68 -13.77
C LEU A 20 29.53 32.88 -14.88
N SER A 21 30.66 32.20 -14.60
CA SER A 21 31.32 31.32 -15.57
C SER A 21 30.47 30.09 -15.94
N LEU A 22 29.60 29.62 -15.05
CA LEU A 22 28.65 28.56 -15.40
C LEU A 22 27.59 29.04 -16.41
N VAL A 23 27.05 30.25 -16.18
CA VAL A 23 25.95 30.78 -16.98
C VAL A 23 26.42 31.30 -18.32
N GLY A 24 27.56 31.99 -18.33
CA GLY A 24 28.14 32.60 -19.52
C GLY A 24 29.03 31.67 -20.37
N GLU A 25 29.38 30.49 -19.83
CA GLU A 25 30.37 29.57 -20.43
C GLU A 25 31.72 30.24 -20.76
N GLU A 26 31.99 31.40 -20.11
CA GLU A 26 33.20 32.18 -20.24
C GLU A 26 33.59 32.84 -18.90
N PHE A 27 34.83 33.21 -18.75
CA PHE A 27 35.27 33.93 -17.56
C PHE A 27 34.84 35.41 -17.64
N PRO A 28 34.11 35.93 -16.62
CA PRO A 28 33.57 37.29 -16.68
C PRO A 28 34.70 38.35 -16.61
N GLU A 29 34.66 39.34 -17.48
CA GLU A 29 35.58 40.48 -17.47
C GLU A 29 35.36 41.40 -16.26
N GLU A 30 34.07 41.60 -15.89
CA GLU A 30 33.65 42.35 -14.69
C GLU A 30 32.87 41.44 -13.77
N VAL A 31 33.24 41.42 -12.48
CA VAL A 31 32.59 40.57 -11.46
C VAL A 31 31.92 41.48 -10.43
N PRO A 32 30.58 41.50 -10.39
CA PRO A 32 29.83 42.24 -9.38
C PRO A 32 30.07 41.69 -7.96
N ALA A 33 29.78 42.46 -6.94
CA ALA A 33 29.91 42.04 -5.54
C ALA A 33 29.03 40.82 -5.22
N ARG A 34 27.89 40.69 -5.93
CA ARG A 34 26.93 39.59 -5.84
C ARG A 34 26.35 39.27 -7.22
N ALA A 35 26.15 38.01 -7.53
CA ALA A 35 25.34 37.61 -8.69
C ALA A 35 23.83 37.75 -8.35
N GLU A 36 23.04 38.09 -9.35
CA GLU A 36 21.58 37.99 -9.23
C GLU A 36 21.19 36.54 -8.98
N GLU A 37 20.01 36.33 -8.41
CA GLU A 37 19.45 34.98 -8.22
C GLU A 37 19.27 34.29 -9.57
N ILE A 38 19.89 33.11 -9.71
CA ILE A 38 19.94 32.36 -10.97
C ILE A 38 19.11 31.10 -10.83
N THR A 39 18.23 30.87 -11.81
CA THR A 39 17.50 29.62 -11.96
C THR A 39 17.95 28.89 -13.20
N ILE A 40 18.52 27.70 -13.03
CA ILE A 40 18.84 26.79 -14.13
C ILE A 40 17.62 25.92 -14.41
N PRO A 41 17.01 25.97 -15.62
CA PRO A 41 15.84 25.16 -15.95
C PRO A 41 16.13 23.66 -15.93
N ALA A 42 15.10 22.84 -15.72
CA ALA A 42 15.21 21.39 -15.63
C ALA A 42 15.67 20.70 -16.93
N ASP A 43 15.38 21.29 -18.07
CA ASP A 43 15.69 20.74 -19.41
C ASP A 43 17.20 20.81 -19.74
N VAL A 44 17.94 21.73 -19.13
CA VAL A 44 19.39 21.86 -19.31
C VAL A 44 20.21 21.15 -18.20
N THR A 45 19.56 20.58 -17.19
CA THR A 45 20.26 19.85 -16.14
C THR A 45 20.26 18.35 -16.43
N PRO A 46 21.39 17.61 -16.18
CA PRO A 46 21.46 16.16 -16.41
C PRO A 46 20.36 15.40 -15.65
N GLU A 47 20.06 15.82 -14.43
CA GLU A 47 19.07 15.19 -13.54
C GLU A 47 17.63 15.69 -13.76
N LYS A 48 17.41 16.58 -14.75
CA LYS A 48 16.11 17.18 -15.08
C LYS A 48 15.42 17.86 -13.89
N VAL A 49 16.20 18.50 -13.04
CA VAL A 49 15.71 19.21 -11.84
C VAL A 49 16.08 20.68 -11.94
N PRO A 50 15.11 21.61 -11.82
CA PRO A 50 15.42 23.05 -11.80
C PRO A 50 16.26 23.36 -10.56
N THR A 51 17.32 24.16 -10.77
CA THR A 51 18.29 24.49 -9.72
C THR A 51 18.32 25.99 -9.48
N HIS A 52 18.01 26.42 -8.26
CA HIS A 52 18.14 27.79 -7.81
C HIS A 52 19.51 27.99 -7.17
N ILE A 53 20.23 29.02 -7.60
CA ILE A 53 21.54 29.39 -7.08
C ILE A 53 21.40 30.76 -6.41
N VAL A 54 21.72 30.81 -5.12
CA VAL A 54 21.73 32.03 -4.33
C VAL A 54 23.17 32.38 -3.95
N ASP A 55 23.64 33.54 -4.40
CA ASP A 55 24.95 34.07 -4.10
C ASP A 55 24.89 34.98 -2.86
N TYR A 56 25.56 34.61 -1.78
CA TYR A 56 25.62 35.44 -0.56
C TYR A 56 26.90 36.29 -0.53
N SER A 57 26.77 37.59 -0.20
CA SER A 57 27.90 38.53 -0.09
C SER A 57 27.94 39.17 1.31
N GLU A 58 29.03 38.93 2.06
CA GLU A 58 29.27 39.58 3.37
C GLU A 58 29.36 41.14 3.28
N ALA A 59 29.59 41.70 2.08
CA ALA A 59 29.69 43.13 1.89
C ALA A 59 28.33 43.80 1.75
N GLU A 60 27.29 43.06 1.35
CA GLU A 60 25.96 43.57 1.00
C GLU A 60 24.83 42.98 1.85
N GLN A 61 25.06 41.89 2.56
CA GLN A 61 24.05 41.14 3.29
C GLN A 61 24.47 40.89 4.75
N THR A 62 23.48 40.83 5.63
CA THR A 62 23.67 40.54 7.05
C THR A 62 23.85 39.05 7.34
N GLU A 63 24.34 38.72 8.54
CA GLU A 63 24.49 37.32 8.96
C GLU A 63 23.11 36.66 9.20
N GLU A 64 22.09 37.43 9.56
CA GLU A 64 20.73 36.98 9.70
C GLU A 64 20.15 36.54 8.34
N GLU A 65 20.37 37.35 7.28
CA GLU A 65 19.94 36.99 5.93
C GLU A 65 20.62 35.72 5.41
N LEU A 66 21.93 35.55 5.71
CA LEU A 66 22.65 34.31 5.40
C LEU A 66 22.01 33.10 6.08
N GLN A 67 21.65 33.25 7.35
CA GLN A 67 21.03 32.17 8.11
C GLN A 67 19.64 31.82 7.56
N GLU A 68 18.88 32.78 7.08
CA GLU A 68 17.60 32.54 6.41
C GLU A 68 17.78 31.79 5.08
N GLU A 69 18.76 32.16 4.28
CA GLU A 69 19.06 31.49 3.02
C GLU A 69 19.60 30.07 3.24
N ILE A 70 20.47 29.85 4.24
CA ILE A 70 20.88 28.49 4.63
C ILE A 70 19.68 27.64 5.05
N HIS A 71 18.70 28.24 5.73
CA HIS A 71 17.50 27.52 6.17
C HIS A 71 16.61 27.07 4.99
N LYS A 72 16.56 27.85 3.92
CA LYS A 72 15.81 27.54 2.70
C LYS A 72 16.58 26.62 1.74
N ALA A 73 17.91 26.53 1.91
CA ALA A 73 18.77 25.76 1.01
C ALA A 73 18.59 24.24 1.18
N ASN A 74 18.75 23.50 0.08
CA ASN A 74 18.83 22.04 0.07
C ASN A 74 20.28 21.55 0.10
N VAL A 75 21.24 22.39 -0.33
CA VAL A 75 22.68 22.12 -0.29
C VAL A 75 23.44 23.43 -0.10
N VAL A 76 24.56 23.38 0.62
CA VAL A 76 25.44 24.53 0.83
C VAL A 76 26.79 24.27 0.15
N CYS A 77 27.18 25.17 -0.77
CA CYS A 77 28.47 25.14 -1.40
C CYS A 77 29.42 26.10 -0.67
N VAL A 78 30.44 25.56 0.02
CA VAL A 78 31.46 26.35 0.75
C VAL A 78 32.70 26.51 -0.12
N VAL A 79 32.89 27.72 -0.62
CA VAL A 79 34.02 28.03 -1.54
C VAL A 79 35.26 28.53 -0.76
N TYR A 80 36.39 27.94 -1.03
CA TYR A 80 37.70 28.34 -0.53
C TYR A 80 38.70 28.58 -1.67
N ASP A 81 39.77 29.33 -1.40
CA ASP A 81 40.85 29.57 -2.34
C ASP A 81 41.99 28.55 -2.10
N VAL A 82 42.30 27.74 -3.12
CA VAL A 82 43.36 26.71 -3.00
C VAL A 82 44.74 27.25 -2.76
N SER A 83 44.95 28.55 -3.06
CA SER A 83 46.23 29.25 -2.84
C SER A 83 46.38 29.85 -1.44
N GLU A 84 45.28 29.88 -0.63
CA GLU A 84 45.23 30.56 0.67
C GLU A 84 44.74 29.62 1.78
N GLU A 85 45.68 29.14 2.62
CA GLU A 85 45.37 28.16 3.72
C GLU A 85 44.38 28.70 4.76
N THR A 86 44.40 30.01 5.01
CA THR A 86 43.44 30.65 5.95
C THR A 86 41.99 30.44 5.56
N THR A 87 41.71 30.28 4.27
CA THR A 87 40.38 30.02 3.74
C THR A 87 39.92 28.58 4.01
N ILE A 88 40.88 27.64 4.04
CA ILE A 88 40.63 26.22 4.38
C ILE A 88 40.32 26.09 5.88
N GLU A 89 41.07 26.80 6.76
CA GLU A 89 40.78 26.80 8.19
C GLU A 89 39.40 27.36 8.54
N LYS A 90 38.92 28.37 7.79
CA LYS A 90 37.57 28.95 7.99
C LYS A 90 36.45 27.96 7.68
N ILE A 91 36.68 26.91 6.89
CA ILE A 91 35.70 25.85 6.67
C ILE A 91 35.27 25.23 8.02
N ARG A 92 36.28 24.82 8.82
CA ARG A 92 36.06 24.16 10.11
C ARG A 92 35.61 25.12 11.22
N THR A 93 36.20 26.34 11.25
CA THR A 93 36.02 27.27 12.37
C THR A 93 34.79 28.16 12.23
N LYS A 94 34.34 28.45 11.01
CA LYS A 94 33.21 29.36 10.75
C LYS A 94 32.04 28.66 10.03
N TRP A 95 32.29 28.05 8.86
CA TRP A 95 31.23 27.66 7.94
C TRP A 95 30.45 26.42 8.38
N ILE A 96 31.14 25.34 8.78
CA ILE A 96 30.48 24.14 9.25
C ILE A 96 29.67 24.40 10.53
N PRO A 97 30.20 25.11 11.57
CA PRO A 97 29.40 25.50 12.73
C PRO A 97 28.20 26.37 12.39
N LEU A 98 28.32 27.27 11.41
CA LEU A 98 27.23 28.14 10.97
C LEU A 98 26.10 27.34 10.29
N VAL A 99 26.44 26.40 9.42
CA VAL A 99 25.48 25.50 8.75
C VAL A 99 24.82 24.56 9.76
N ASN A 100 25.58 24.02 10.71
CA ASN A 100 25.10 23.06 11.72
C ASN A 100 24.39 23.73 12.90
N GLY A 101 24.63 25.01 13.18
CA GLY A 101 24.17 25.69 14.39
C GLY A 101 22.65 25.75 14.59
N ARG A 102 21.84 25.44 13.56
CA ARG A 102 20.39 25.43 13.60
C ARG A 102 19.73 24.06 13.41
N THR A 103 20.50 23.03 13.08
CA THR A 103 19.97 21.68 12.84
C THR A 103 20.09 20.75 14.06
N ALA A 104 20.04 21.28 15.27
CA ALA A 104 20.11 20.47 16.50
C ALA A 104 19.02 19.38 16.58
N THR A 105 17.96 19.45 15.75
CA THR A 105 16.84 18.51 15.74
C THR A 105 16.37 18.07 14.36
N GLY A 106 17.06 18.48 13.25
CA GLY A 106 16.69 18.16 11.86
C GLY A 106 17.78 17.40 11.09
N PRO A 107 17.47 16.93 9.87
CA PRO A 107 18.46 16.33 8.98
C PRO A 107 19.55 17.36 8.65
N ARG A 108 20.82 16.96 8.72
CA ARG A 108 21.95 17.84 8.40
C ARG A 108 21.93 18.16 6.90
N LEU A 109 22.15 19.43 6.56
CA LEU A 109 22.26 19.87 5.18
C LEU A 109 23.56 19.32 4.55
N PRO A 110 23.50 18.79 3.32
CA PRO A 110 24.71 18.38 2.59
C PRO A 110 25.56 19.61 2.26
N ILE A 111 26.87 19.44 2.43
CA ILE A 111 27.87 20.46 2.15
C ILE A 111 28.78 19.99 1.00
N ILE A 112 28.99 20.84 0.00
CA ILE A 112 29.99 20.65 -1.05
C ILE A 112 31.15 21.63 -0.79
N LEU A 113 32.35 21.11 -0.65
CA LEU A 113 33.53 21.95 -0.57
C LEU A 113 34.03 22.27 -1.99
N VAL A 114 34.33 23.54 -2.25
CA VAL A 114 34.75 24.03 -3.58
C VAL A 114 36.06 24.74 -3.47
N GLY A 115 37.13 24.08 -3.91
CA GLY A 115 38.47 24.67 -4.01
C GLY A 115 38.62 25.43 -5.34
N ASN A 116 38.40 26.73 -5.32
CA ASN A 116 38.57 27.56 -6.52
C ASN A 116 40.01 28.04 -6.73
N LYS A 117 40.28 28.56 -7.92
CA LYS A 117 41.58 29.07 -8.37
C LYS A 117 42.68 27.99 -8.44
N SER A 118 42.26 26.76 -8.81
CA SER A 118 43.19 25.62 -8.95
C SER A 118 44.28 25.84 -10.00
N ASP A 119 44.18 26.88 -10.81
CA ASP A 119 45.19 27.35 -11.76
C ASP A 119 46.38 28.06 -11.11
N LEU A 120 46.23 28.55 -9.87
CA LEU A 120 47.28 29.30 -9.17
C LEU A 120 48.24 28.43 -8.37
N ARG A 121 47.91 27.15 -8.13
CA ARG A 121 48.71 26.23 -7.33
C ARG A 121 49.01 24.94 -8.10
N PRO A 122 50.31 24.57 -8.31
CA PRO A 122 50.63 23.25 -8.82
C PRO A 122 50.44 22.20 -7.71
N GLY A 123 49.45 21.32 -7.87
CA GLY A 123 49.10 20.25 -6.93
C GLY A 123 47.77 20.46 -6.26
N SER A 124 47.18 19.36 -5.77
CA SER A 124 45.87 19.34 -5.13
C SER A 124 45.95 19.72 -3.64
N THR A 125 44.93 20.43 -3.12
CA THR A 125 44.78 20.71 -1.69
C THR A 125 44.04 19.58 -0.95
N MET A 126 43.76 18.48 -1.63
CA MET A 126 42.98 17.37 -1.10
C MET A 126 43.53 16.80 0.21
N GLU A 127 44.88 16.75 0.35
CA GLU A 127 45.52 16.28 1.58
C GLU A 127 45.17 17.14 2.82
N ALA A 128 44.95 18.45 2.63
CA ALA A 128 44.57 19.37 3.70
C ALA A 128 43.05 19.30 4.01
N VAL A 129 42.25 18.96 3.01
CA VAL A 129 40.77 18.92 3.11
C VAL A 129 40.25 17.56 3.57
N LEU A 130 40.91 16.45 3.23
CA LEU A 130 40.50 15.09 3.64
C LEU A 130 40.27 14.91 5.15
N PRO A 131 41.12 15.46 6.05
CA PRO A 131 40.88 15.40 7.49
C PRO A 131 39.57 16.12 7.91
N ILE A 132 39.25 17.24 7.24
CA ILE A 132 38.03 17.99 7.50
C ILE A 132 36.81 17.17 7.04
N MET A 133 36.86 16.58 5.86
CA MET A 133 35.80 15.71 5.34
C MET A 133 35.61 14.49 6.22
N SER A 134 36.66 13.91 6.77
CA SER A 134 36.56 12.77 7.69
C SER A 134 35.94 13.14 9.04
N GLN A 135 36.10 14.39 9.49
CA GLN A 135 35.57 14.89 10.74
C GLN A 135 34.09 15.27 10.64
N PHE A 136 33.60 15.67 9.48
CA PHE A 136 32.26 16.21 9.27
C PHE A 136 31.53 15.42 8.17
N PRO A 137 30.68 14.44 8.56
CA PRO A 137 30.00 13.53 7.63
C PRO A 137 28.95 14.20 6.72
N GLU A 138 28.54 15.44 7.01
CA GLU A 138 27.69 16.27 6.16
C GLU A 138 28.37 16.79 4.90
N ILE A 139 29.71 16.69 4.82
CA ILE A 139 30.46 17.05 3.62
C ILE A 139 30.39 15.87 2.63
N GLU A 140 29.59 16.03 1.59
CA GLU A 140 29.37 14.99 0.57
C GLU A 140 30.58 14.80 -0.35
N THR A 141 31.20 15.91 -0.76
CA THR A 141 32.36 15.88 -1.65
C THR A 141 33.16 17.18 -1.62
N CYS A 142 34.37 17.13 -2.20
CA CYS A 142 35.18 18.29 -2.47
C CYS A 142 35.55 18.33 -3.95
N VAL A 143 35.41 19.48 -4.61
CA VAL A 143 35.71 19.69 -6.03
C VAL A 143 36.68 20.85 -6.17
N GLU A 144 37.81 20.62 -6.81
CA GLU A 144 38.76 21.69 -7.16
C GLU A 144 38.44 22.25 -8.56
N CYS A 145 38.14 23.54 -8.62
CA CYS A 145 37.69 24.26 -9.79
C CYS A 145 38.64 25.39 -10.18
N SER A 146 38.52 25.84 -11.42
CA SER A 146 39.08 27.13 -11.87
C SER A 146 38.03 27.85 -12.69
N ALA A 147 37.50 28.96 -12.15
CA ALA A 147 36.62 29.85 -12.90
C ALA A 147 37.30 30.38 -14.14
N LYS A 148 38.60 30.77 -14.02
CA LYS A 148 39.40 31.35 -15.09
C LYS A 148 39.60 30.41 -16.29
N HIS A 149 39.77 29.12 -16.04
CA HIS A 149 40.01 28.13 -17.09
C HIS A 149 38.78 27.24 -17.35
N LEU A 150 37.62 27.58 -16.79
CA LEU A 150 36.35 26.84 -16.88
C LEU A 150 36.49 25.36 -16.49
N ARG A 151 37.39 25.06 -15.54
CA ARG A 151 37.67 23.69 -15.15
C ARG A 151 36.75 23.22 -14.03
N ASN A 152 36.16 22.06 -14.19
CA ASN A 152 35.29 21.37 -13.22
C ASN A 152 34.08 22.19 -12.72
N ILE A 153 33.63 23.17 -13.51
CA ILE A 153 32.48 24.02 -13.11
C ILE A 153 31.17 23.21 -13.27
N SER A 154 30.97 22.54 -14.40
CA SER A 154 29.78 21.69 -14.63
C SER A 154 29.73 20.52 -13.66
N GLU A 155 30.86 19.91 -13.33
CA GLU A 155 30.98 18.84 -12.34
C GLU A 155 30.57 19.29 -10.94
N LEU A 156 30.94 20.52 -10.56
CA LEU A 156 30.54 21.10 -9.27
C LEU A 156 29.02 21.15 -9.13
N PHE A 157 28.32 21.66 -10.14
CA PHE A 157 26.84 21.75 -10.11
C PHE A 157 26.19 20.38 -10.17
N TYR A 158 26.76 19.46 -10.94
CA TYR A 158 26.32 18.06 -10.94
C TYR A 158 26.40 17.45 -9.52
N TYR A 159 27.52 17.62 -8.80
CA TYR A 159 27.65 17.11 -7.44
C TYR A 159 26.73 17.81 -6.45
N ALA A 160 26.46 19.11 -6.63
CA ALA A 160 25.49 19.81 -5.79
C ALA A 160 24.07 19.27 -5.99
N GLN A 161 23.63 19.04 -7.23
CA GLN A 161 22.34 18.40 -7.53
C GLN A 161 22.28 16.96 -6.98
N LYS A 162 23.35 16.20 -7.19
CA LYS A 162 23.48 14.83 -6.72
C LYS A 162 23.38 14.71 -5.19
N ALA A 163 23.98 15.65 -4.45
CA ALA A 163 23.89 15.69 -3.00
C ALA A 163 22.46 15.93 -2.48
N VAL A 164 21.66 16.70 -3.22
CA VAL A 164 20.25 16.94 -2.91
C VAL A 164 19.38 15.74 -3.28
N LEU A 165 19.59 15.21 -4.49
CA LEU A 165 18.75 14.12 -5.02
C LEU A 165 19.07 12.77 -4.38
N HIS A 166 20.33 12.56 -3.99
CA HIS A 166 20.83 11.28 -3.52
C HIS A 166 21.73 11.46 -2.28
N PRO A 167 21.19 11.97 -1.14
CA PRO A 167 22.01 12.24 0.04
C PRO A 167 22.61 10.95 0.61
N THR A 168 23.87 11.00 1.04
CA THR A 168 24.58 9.85 1.61
C THR A 168 24.28 9.69 3.09
N ALA A 169 24.05 10.77 3.82
CA ALA A 169 23.89 10.79 5.27
C ALA A 169 22.78 9.86 5.81
N PRO A 170 21.59 9.69 5.18
CA PRO A 170 20.59 8.74 5.65
C PRO A 170 20.97 7.28 5.44
N LEU A 171 21.79 6.98 4.43
CA LEU A 171 22.10 5.62 4.00
C LEU A 171 23.24 4.98 4.79
N TYR A 172 24.28 5.76 5.09
CA TYR A 172 25.58 5.24 5.49
C TYR A 172 26.20 6.00 6.64
N ASP A 173 26.88 5.28 7.52
CA ASP A 173 27.68 5.82 8.60
C ASP A 173 29.17 5.70 8.23
N PRO A 174 29.86 6.81 7.92
CA PRO A 174 31.26 6.78 7.52
C PRO A 174 32.22 6.42 8.66
N GLU A 175 31.85 6.67 9.93
CA GLU A 175 32.67 6.33 11.10
C GLU A 175 32.62 4.83 11.37
N ALA A 176 31.43 4.27 11.42
CA ALA A 176 31.20 2.84 11.62
C ALA A 176 31.44 2.01 10.34
N LYS A 177 31.59 2.67 9.18
CA LYS A 177 31.76 2.05 7.83
C LYS A 177 30.67 1.03 7.50
N GLN A 178 29.42 1.31 7.86
CA GLN A 178 28.27 0.43 7.68
C GLN A 178 27.02 1.20 7.27
N LEU A 179 26.03 0.47 6.73
CA LEU A 179 24.72 1.04 6.46
C LEU A 179 24.05 1.46 7.78
N ARG A 180 23.31 2.57 7.75
CA ARG A 180 22.47 2.94 8.90
C ARG A 180 21.33 1.94 9.08
N PRO A 181 20.86 1.72 10.33
CA PRO A 181 19.83 0.71 10.62
C PRO A 181 18.57 0.86 9.76
N ALA A 182 18.07 2.08 9.54
CA ALA A 182 16.90 2.34 8.71
C ALA A 182 17.13 1.92 7.24
N CYS A 183 18.30 2.21 6.68
CA CYS A 183 18.66 1.79 5.33
C CYS A 183 18.78 0.26 5.24
N ALA A 184 19.44 -0.38 6.20
CA ALA A 184 19.54 -1.83 6.25
C ALA A 184 18.17 -2.50 6.36
N GLN A 185 17.25 -1.97 7.17
CA GLN A 185 15.86 -2.46 7.28
C GLN A 185 15.10 -2.32 5.96
N ALA A 186 15.18 -1.16 5.29
CA ALA A 186 14.54 -0.92 4.00
C ALA A 186 15.07 -1.89 2.93
N LEU A 187 16.37 -2.07 2.83
CA LEU A 187 17.00 -3.01 1.91
C LEU A 187 16.67 -4.47 2.25
N THR A 188 16.56 -4.81 3.54
CA THR A 188 16.15 -6.16 3.98
C THR A 188 14.72 -6.46 3.55
N ARG A 189 13.79 -5.49 3.68
CA ARG A 189 12.42 -5.64 3.15
C ARG A 189 12.44 -5.86 1.64
N ILE A 190 13.21 -5.07 0.90
CA ILE A 190 13.33 -5.19 -0.57
C ILE A 190 13.86 -6.56 -0.97
N PHE A 191 14.89 -7.05 -0.28
CA PHE A 191 15.42 -8.39 -0.48
C PHE A 191 14.34 -9.47 -0.28
N ARG A 192 13.61 -9.43 0.85
CA ARG A 192 12.53 -10.39 1.14
C ARG A 192 11.39 -10.38 0.12
N LEU A 193 11.08 -9.21 -0.43
CA LEU A 193 10.09 -9.09 -1.51
C LEU A 193 10.60 -9.70 -2.82
N SER A 194 11.89 -9.59 -3.10
CA SER A 194 12.53 -10.07 -4.33
C SER A 194 12.82 -11.57 -4.31
N ASP A 195 13.08 -12.14 -3.15
CA ASP A 195 13.22 -13.59 -2.90
C ASP A 195 11.83 -14.25 -3.02
N GLN A 196 11.52 -14.82 -4.20
CA GLN A 196 10.19 -15.34 -4.52
C GLN A 196 9.95 -16.75 -3.98
N ASP A 197 10.98 -17.62 -3.97
CA ASP A 197 10.92 -19.00 -3.50
C ASP A 197 11.26 -19.15 -1.99
N ARG A 198 11.68 -18.05 -1.33
CA ARG A 198 12.01 -17.97 0.09
C ARG A 198 13.10 -18.92 0.56
N ASP A 199 14.04 -19.20 -0.28
CA ASP A 199 15.20 -20.00 0.09
C ASP A 199 16.34 -19.17 0.75
N HIS A 200 16.03 -17.88 1.05
CA HIS A 200 16.95 -16.91 1.67
C HIS A 200 18.11 -16.46 0.78
N GLY A 201 17.99 -16.66 -0.53
CA GLY A 201 18.94 -16.20 -1.54
C GLY A 201 18.23 -15.65 -2.78
N LEU A 202 18.87 -14.78 -3.52
CA LEU A 202 18.38 -14.38 -4.85
C LEU A 202 19.09 -15.23 -5.91
N SER A 203 18.31 -16.03 -6.62
CA SER A 203 18.73 -16.74 -7.84
C SER A 203 19.04 -15.75 -8.98
N ASP A 204 19.64 -16.22 -10.06
CA ASP A 204 19.93 -15.37 -11.22
C ASP A 204 18.65 -14.83 -11.87
N GLU A 205 17.57 -15.61 -11.88
CA GLU A 205 16.27 -15.18 -12.37
C GLU A 205 15.68 -14.07 -11.49
N GLU A 206 15.71 -14.24 -10.17
CA GLU A 206 15.19 -13.26 -9.21
C GLU A 206 16.01 -11.99 -9.19
N LEU A 207 17.34 -12.11 -9.25
CA LEU A 207 18.24 -10.96 -9.34
C LEU A 207 18.03 -10.18 -10.65
N ASN A 208 17.79 -10.88 -11.76
CA ASN A 208 17.45 -10.26 -13.04
C ASN A 208 16.07 -9.60 -13.03
N ALA A 209 15.06 -10.23 -12.42
CA ALA A 209 13.73 -9.64 -12.25
C ALA A 209 13.81 -8.36 -11.40
N PHE A 210 14.54 -8.41 -10.29
CA PHE A 210 14.84 -7.25 -9.44
C PHE A 210 15.54 -6.13 -10.23
N GLN A 211 16.61 -6.48 -10.97
CA GLN A 211 17.39 -5.52 -11.77
C GLN A 211 16.51 -4.85 -12.84
N LYS A 212 15.73 -5.64 -13.58
CA LYS A 212 14.79 -5.13 -14.58
C LYS A 212 13.76 -4.20 -13.97
N SER A 213 13.22 -4.56 -12.80
CA SER A 213 12.23 -3.74 -12.08
C SER A 213 12.79 -2.39 -11.63
N CYS A 214 14.04 -2.35 -11.16
CA CYS A 214 14.68 -1.13 -10.65
C CYS A 214 15.27 -0.25 -11.74
N PHE A 215 15.86 -0.84 -12.79
CA PHE A 215 16.67 -0.15 -13.78
C PHE A 215 16.20 -0.29 -15.23
N GLY A 216 15.09 -1.05 -15.46
CA GLY A 216 14.47 -1.21 -16.78
C GLY A 216 15.10 -2.28 -17.68
N HIS A 217 16.24 -2.86 -17.31
CA HIS A 217 16.93 -3.89 -18.10
C HIS A 217 17.58 -4.94 -17.18
N PRO A 218 17.64 -6.22 -17.62
CA PRO A 218 18.35 -7.26 -16.88
C PRO A 218 19.87 -7.12 -17.00
N LEU A 219 20.60 -7.77 -16.11
CA LEU A 219 22.06 -7.91 -16.22
C LEU A 219 22.42 -8.97 -17.26
N ALA A 220 23.51 -8.74 -17.97
CA ALA A 220 24.12 -9.77 -18.80
C ALA A 220 24.66 -10.92 -17.92
N PRO A 221 24.67 -12.18 -18.39
CA PRO A 221 25.18 -13.32 -17.60
C PRO A 221 26.58 -13.10 -17.02
N GLN A 222 27.48 -12.50 -17.79
CA GLN A 222 28.83 -12.18 -17.33
C GLN A 222 28.82 -11.18 -16.17
N ALA A 223 27.91 -10.19 -16.20
CA ALA A 223 27.79 -9.20 -15.13
C ALA A 223 27.25 -9.81 -13.83
N LEU A 224 26.33 -10.79 -13.92
CA LEU A 224 25.85 -11.57 -12.77
C LEU A 224 26.98 -12.33 -12.11
N GLU A 225 27.79 -13.05 -12.90
CA GLU A 225 28.97 -13.76 -12.41
C GLU A 225 29.99 -12.82 -11.75
N ASP A 226 30.23 -11.63 -12.34
CA ASP A 226 31.15 -10.66 -11.80
C ASP A 226 30.65 -10.09 -10.45
N VAL A 227 29.33 -9.85 -10.33
CA VAL A 227 28.71 -9.44 -9.06
C VAL A 227 28.91 -10.51 -7.99
N LYS A 228 28.56 -11.77 -8.28
CA LYS A 228 28.72 -12.89 -7.34
C LYS A 228 30.20 -13.05 -6.94
N ARG A 229 31.11 -12.97 -7.90
CA ARG A 229 32.57 -13.06 -7.64
C ARG A 229 33.07 -11.95 -6.72
N VAL A 230 32.62 -10.70 -6.92
CA VAL A 230 32.98 -9.58 -6.05
C VAL A 230 32.47 -9.81 -4.64
N VAL A 231 31.24 -10.29 -4.48
CA VAL A 231 30.65 -10.60 -3.17
C VAL A 231 31.40 -11.74 -2.49
N CYS A 232 31.60 -12.89 -3.14
CA CYS A 232 32.35 -14.04 -2.60
C CYS A 232 33.75 -13.66 -2.11
N LYS A 233 34.43 -12.74 -2.82
CA LYS A 233 35.77 -12.32 -2.45
C LYS A 233 35.81 -11.50 -1.16
N ASN A 234 34.74 -10.81 -0.81
CA ASN A 234 34.72 -9.85 0.29
C ASN A 234 33.86 -10.31 1.48
N VAL A 235 32.88 -11.19 1.28
CA VAL A 235 31.93 -11.66 2.30
C VAL A 235 31.78 -13.16 2.20
N SER A 236 32.25 -13.89 3.22
CA SER A 236 32.29 -15.37 3.23
C SER A 236 30.91 -16.03 3.14
N GLY A 237 29.85 -15.35 3.60
CA GLY A 237 28.44 -15.81 3.55
C GLY A 237 27.60 -15.11 2.48
N GLY A 238 28.19 -14.25 1.67
CA GLY A 238 27.46 -13.36 0.76
C GLY A 238 26.86 -14.04 -0.47
N VAL A 239 27.37 -15.21 -0.83
CA VAL A 239 26.80 -16.09 -1.88
C VAL A 239 26.79 -17.51 -1.34
N GLN A 240 25.63 -18.17 -1.40
CA GLN A 240 25.45 -19.57 -1.00
C GLN A 240 24.63 -20.31 -2.08
N ASN A 241 25.05 -21.52 -2.42
CA ASN A 241 24.39 -22.32 -3.46
C ASN A 241 24.16 -21.56 -4.78
N ASP A 242 25.13 -20.75 -5.18
CA ASP A 242 25.07 -19.86 -6.36
C ASP A 242 23.99 -18.75 -6.29
N ARG A 243 23.46 -18.47 -5.10
CA ARG A 243 22.45 -17.43 -4.83
C ARG A 243 23.05 -16.30 -3.99
N LEU A 244 22.64 -15.07 -4.27
CA LEU A 244 23.03 -13.89 -3.50
C LEU A 244 22.26 -13.83 -2.19
N THR A 245 22.92 -13.96 -1.06
CA THR A 245 22.27 -13.89 0.27
C THR A 245 21.94 -12.44 0.66
N LEU A 246 21.13 -12.26 1.71
CA LEU A 246 20.86 -10.94 2.29
C LEU A 246 22.16 -10.20 2.67
N GLU A 247 23.12 -10.90 3.25
CA GLU A 247 24.42 -10.32 3.62
C GLU A 247 25.18 -9.82 2.38
N GLY A 248 25.19 -10.61 1.31
CA GLY A 248 25.77 -10.21 0.03
C GLY A 248 25.05 -9.03 -0.63
N PHE A 249 23.72 -8.98 -0.55
CA PHE A 249 22.92 -7.88 -1.08
C PHE A 249 23.17 -6.57 -0.32
N LEU A 250 23.23 -6.61 1.02
CA LEU A 250 23.57 -5.44 1.84
C LEU A 250 25.01 -4.97 1.58
N PHE A 251 25.95 -5.90 1.43
CA PHE A 251 27.34 -5.59 1.09
C PHE A 251 27.45 -4.88 -0.28
N LEU A 252 26.71 -5.32 -1.30
CA LEU A 252 26.74 -4.66 -2.61
C LEU A 252 26.24 -3.21 -2.52
N ASN A 253 25.18 -2.94 -1.78
CA ASN A 253 24.70 -1.58 -1.57
C ASN A 253 25.70 -0.74 -0.78
N THR A 254 26.36 -1.31 0.22
CA THR A 254 27.47 -0.67 0.94
C THR A 254 28.61 -0.29 -0.01
N LEU A 255 28.98 -1.21 -0.88
CA LEU A 255 30.05 -1.00 -1.86
C LEU A 255 29.69 0.08 -2.89
N PHE A 256 28.43 0.15 -3.34
CA PHE A 256 27.97 1.23 -4.23
C PHE A 256 28.12 2.59 -3.55
N ILE A 257 27.70 2.72 -2.29
CA ILE A 257 27.80 3.97 -1.53
C ILE A 257 29.27 4.35 -1.32
N GLN A 258 30.12 3.43 -0.88
CA GLN A 258 31.55 3.67 -0.66
C GLN A 258 32.30 4.08 -1.93
N ARG A 259 31.82 3.65 -3.11
CA ARG A 259 32.36 4.04 -4.43
C ARG A 259 31.73 5.31 -5.01
N GLY A 260 30.95 6.05 -4.22
CA GLY A 260 30.26 7.26 -4.65
C GLY A 260 29.09 7.03 -5.60
N ARG A 261 28.57 5.78 -5.71
CA ARG A 261 27.41 5.43 -6.54
C ARG A 261 26.13 5.27 -5.70
N HIS A 262 25.92 6.18 -4.77
CA HIS A 262 24.75 6.16 -3.88
C HIS A 262 23.41 6.38 -4.62
N GLU A 263 23.42 6.97 -5.81
CA GLU A 263 22.26 7.03 -6.70
C GLU A 263 21.66 5.66 -7.03
N THR A 264 22.52 4.63 -7.15
CA THR A 264 22.06 3.25 -7.39
C THR A 264 21.18 2.75 -6.24
N THR A 265 21.64 2.92 -4.99
CA THR A 265 20.87 2.53 -3.81
C THR A 265 19.59 3.36 -3.67
N TRP A 266 19.62 4.66 -3.97
CA TRP A 266 18.43 5.51 -3.96
C TRP A 266 17.42 5.11 -5.05
N THR A 267 17.87 4.74 -6.24
CA THR A 267 16.99 4.22 -7.30
C THR A 267 16.25 2.98 -6.83
N ILE A 268 16.94 2.05 -6.17
CA ILE A 268 16.34 0.86 -5.57
C ILE A 268 15.30 1.26 -4.52
N LEU A 269 15.68 2.08 -3.54
CA LEU A 269 14.80 2.49 -2.45
C LEU A 269 13.54 3.20 -2.95
N ARG A 270 13.68 4.17 -3.86
CA ARG A 270 12.56 4.93 -4.43
C ARG A 270 11.64 4.06 -5.28
N ARG A 271 12.18 3.08 -6.01
CA ARG A 271 11.36 2.12 -6.77
C ARG A 271 10.43 1.33 -5.84
N PHE A 272 10.84 1.05 -4.62
CA PHE A 272 10.04 0.37 -3.60
C PHE A 272 9.28 1.32 -2.66
N GLY A 273 9.17 2.60 -3.02
CA GLY A 273 8.32 3.59 -2.38
C GLY A 273 8.92 4.34 -1.19
N TYR A 274 10.24 4.26 -0.97
CA TYR A 274 10.90 4.94 0.15
C TYR A 274 11.18 6.41 -0.16
N SER A 275 10.96 7.26 0.85
CA SER A 275 11.33 8.68 0.89
C SER A 275 12.79 8.88 1.27
N ASP A 276 13.23 10.13 1.28
CA ASP A 276 14.58 10.50 1.75
C ASP A 276 14.76 10.28 3.27
N SER A 277 13.66 10.18 4.05
CA SER A 277 13.69 9.75 5.46
C SER A 277 13.71 8.23 5.65
N LEU A 278 13.75 7.45 4.57
CA LEU A 278 13.69 5.98 4.56
C LEU A 278 12.38 5.40 5.13
N GLU A 279 11.31 6.16 5.01
CA GLU A 279 9.94 5.73 5.27
C GLU A 279 9.18 5.55 3.94
N LEU A 280 8.18 4.67 3.91
CA LEU A 280 7.33 4.54 2.73
C LEU A 280 6.48 5.81 2.58
N THR A 281 6.48 6.38 1.37
CA THR A 281 5.76 7.62 1.10
C THR A 281 4.24 7.42 1.18
N PRO A 282 3.48 8.43 1.65
CA PRO A 282 2.02 8.39 1.60
C PRO A 282 1.48 8.16 0.18
N ASP A 283 2.08 8.78 -0.84
CA ASP A 283 1.68 8.61 -2.23
C ASP A 283 1.87 7.17 -2.73
N TYR A 284 2.89 6.48 -2.22
CA TYR A 284 3.11 5.06 -2.52
C TYR A 284 2.12 4.16 -1.79
N LEU A 285 1.81 4.44 -0.52
CA LEU A 285 0.88 3.60 0.28
C LEU A 285 -0.58 3.85 -0.07
N TYR A 286 -0.94 5.10 -0.36
CA TYR A 286 -2.31 5.56 -0.57
C TYR A 286 -2.47 6.24 -1.95
N PRO A 287 -2.27 5.50 -3.06
CA PRO A 287 -2.47 6.08 -4.38
C PRO A 287 -3.91 6.54 -4.56
N ALA A 288 -4.09 7.58 -5.36
CA ALA A 288 -5.42 8.15 -5.61
C ALA A 288 -6.37 7.11 -6.21
N LEU A 289 -7.46 6.83 -5.51
CA LEU A 289 -8.57 5.99 -5.97
C LEU A 289 -9.89 6.71 -5.67
N HIS A 290 -10.60 7.09 -6.71
CA HIS A 290 -11.90 7.73 -6.55
C HIS A 290 -13.01 6.68 -6.49
N VAL A 291 -13.73 6.63 -5.36
CA VAL A 291 -14.89 5.77 -5.16
C VAL A 291 -16.14 6.66 -5.06
N PRO A 292 -17.01 6.68 -6.10
CA PRO A 292 -18.22 7.48 -6.06
C PRO A 292 -19.20 7.01 -4.97
N PRO A 293 -20.05 7.90 -4.44
CA PRO A 293 -21.07 7.54 -3.48
C PRO A 293 -21.98 6.40 -4.00
N GLY A 294 -22.29 5.43 -3.15
CA GLY A 294 -23.12 4.28 -3.51
C GLY A 294 -22.41 3.15 -4.27
N CYS A 295 -21.14 3.33 -4.62
CA CYS A 295 -20.27 2.29 -5.16
C CYS A 295 -19.55 1.56 -4.01
N SER A 296 -19.07 0.35 -4.27
CA SER A 296 -18.20 -0.42 -3.39
C SER A 296 -16.90 -0.80 -4.12
N THR A 297 -15.95 -1.33 -3.39
CA THR A 297 -14.65 -1.73 -3.91
C THR A 297 -14.44 -3.23 -3.73
N GLU A 298 -13.89 -3.86 -4.75
CA GLU A 298 -13.58 -5.30 -4.77
C GLU A 298 -12.17 -5.51 -5.34
N LEU A 299 -11.46 -6.54 -4.88
CA LEU A 299 -10.25 -6.98 -5.57
C LEU A 299 -10.64 -7.49 -6.97
N ASN A 300 -9.89 -7.07 -7.98
CA ASN A 300 -10.04 -7.64 -9.31
C ASN A 300 -9.21 -8.94 -9.45
N HIS A 301 -9.29 -9.57 -10.61
CA HIS A 301 -8.58 -10.82 -10.86
C HIS A 301 -7.06 -10.72 -10.59
N ARG A 302 -6.40 -9.61 -10.96
CA ARG A 302 -4.98 -9.39 -10.72
C ARG A 302 -4.66 -9.25 -9.23
N GLY A 303 -5.52 -8.52 -8.50
CA GLY A 303 -5.41 -8.39 -7.04
C GLY A 303 -5.54 -9.76 -6.36
N TYR A 304 -6.55 -10.55 -6.72
CA TYR A 304 -6.72 -11.91 -6.19
C TYR A 304 -5.52 -12.82 -6.50
N GLN A 305 -5.04 -12.83 -7.73
CA GLN A 305 -3.86 -13.62 -8.11
C GLN A 305 -2.61 -13.21 -7.35
N PHE A 306 -2.44 -11.92 -7.07
CA PHE A 306 -1.30 -11.44 -6.30
C PHE A 306 -1.37 -11.91 -4.85
N VAL A 307 -2.49 -11.67 -4.16
CA VAL A 307 -2.63 -12.07 -2.76
C VAL A 307 -2.60 -13.59 -2.59
N GLN A 308 -3.14 -14.35 -3.55
CA GLN A 308 -3.03 -15.81 -3.57
C GLN A 308 -1.57 -16.27 -3.71
N ARG A 309 -0.79 -15.66 -4.61
CA ARG A 309 0.66 -15.94 -4.72
C ARG A 309 1.41 -15.61 -3.42
N MET A 310 1.00 -14.53 -2.72
CA MET A 310 1.59 -14.22 -1.41
C MET A 310 1.26 -15.29 -0.36
N PHE A 311 0.07 -15.84 -0.38
CA PHE A 311 -0.30 -16.99 0.44
C PHE A 311 0.57 -18.21 0.12
N GLU A 312 0.59 -18.65 -1.15
CA GLU A 312 1.36 -19.81 -1.63
C GLU A 312 2.86 -19.67 -1.33
N LYS A 313 3.40 -18.46 -1.47
CA LYS A 313 4.78 -18.15 -1.11
C LYS A 313 5.07 -18.37 0.38
N HIS A 314 4.09 -18.20 1.29
CA HIS A 314 4.30 -18.27 2.73
C HIS A 314 3.81 -19.58 3.37
N ASP A 315 3.03 -20.37 2.68
CA ASP A 315 2.67 -21.75 3.02
C ASP A 315 3.87 -22.68 2.73
N GLN A 316 4.75 -22.84 3.73
CA GLN A 316 6.05 -23.52 3.55
C GLN A 316 5.94 -25.04 3.50
N ASP A 317 5.01 -25.60 4.26
CA ASP A 317 4.78 -27.05 4.31
C ASP A 317 3.73 -27.53 3.31
N HIS A 318 3.14 -26.58 2.55
CA HIS A 318 2.13 -26.81 1.50
C HIS A 318 0.90 -27.58 2.02
N ASP A 319 0.50 -27.31 3.26
CA ASP A 319 -0.68 -27.91 3.86
C ASP A 319 -1.99 -27.15 3.52
N GLY A 320 -1.88 -26.00 2.83
CA GLY A 320 -2.99 -25.14 2.40
C GLY A 320 -3.55 -24.23 3.47
N VAL A 321 -2.86 -24.11 4.61
CA VAL A 321 -3.20 -23.16 5.68
C VAL A 321 -1.95 -22.37 6.13
N LEU A 322 -2.11 -21.13 6.53
CA LEU A 322 -1.04 -20.38 7.17
C LEU A 322 -1.11 -20.57 8.70
N SER A 323 -0.08 -21.16 9.25
CA SER A 323 0.15 -21.20 10.68
C SER A 323 0.43 -19.79 11.24
N PRO A 324 0.32 -19.55 12.57
CA PRO A 324 0.66 -18.27 13.16
C PRO A 324 2.10 -17.80 12.85
N THR A 325 3.04 -18.72 12.74
CA THR A 325 4.44 -18.43 12.36
C THR A 325 4.60 -18.01 10.92
N GLU A 326 3.93 -18.67 9.99
CA GLU A 326 3.93 -18.31 8.57
C GLU A 326 3.23 -16.99 8.32
N LEU A 327 2.13 -16.74 9.03
CA LEU A 327 1.43 -15.46 8.99
C LEU A 327 2.31 -14.32 9.54
N GLN A 328 3.06 -14.56 10.61
CA GLN A 328 4.05 -13.59 11.12
C GLN A 328 5.17 -13.34 10.10
N ASN A 329 5.61 -14.36 9.39
CA ASN A 329 6.61 -14.23 8.33
C ASN A 329 6.07 -13.41 7.15
N LEU A 330 4.81 -13.62 6.74
CA LEU A 330 4.14 -12.79 5.73
C LEU A 330 4.12 -11.31 6.15
N PHE A 331 3.88 -11.04 7.43
CA PHE A 331 3.82 -9.68 7.96
C PHE A 331 5.19 -9.09 8.32
N SER A 332 6.28 -9.83 8.14
CA SER A 332 7.64 -9.34 8.44
C SER A 332 8.09 -8.16 7.55
N VAL A 333 7.38 -7.89 6.47
CA VAL A 333 7.61 -6.73 5.57
C VAL A 333 6.79 -5.49 5.96
N PHE A 334 5.90 -5.61 6.95
CA PHE A 334 5.09 -4.51 7.49
C PHE A 334 5.79 -3.85 8.68
N SER A 335 5.38 -2.64 9.02
CA SER A 335 5.86 -1.95 10.23
C SER A 335 5.27 -2.51 11.54
N GLY A 336 4.24 -3.37 11.46
CA GLY A 336 3.58 -4.04 12.58
C GLY A 336 2.63 -5.10 12.06
N ALA A 337 2.04 -5.93 12.95
CA ALA A 337 1.06 -6.94 12.55
C ALA A 337 -0.22 -6.26 12.04
N PRO A 338 -0.60 -6.43 10.76
CA PRO A 338 -1.75 -5.73 10.19
C PRO A 338 -3.10 -6.31 10.62
N TRP A 339 -3.14 -7.56 11.09
CA TRP A 339 -4.34 -8.25 11.55
C TRP A 339 -4.18 -8.68 13.00
N GLY A 340 -5.21 -8.42 13.80
CA GLY A 340 -5.25 -8.74 15.21
C GLY A 340 -5.87 -10.12 15.51
N PRO A 341 -6.02 -10.47 16.78
CA PRO A 341 -6.61 -11.74 17.21
C PRO A 341 -8.09 -11.91 16.82
N GLU A 342 -8.79 -10.81 16.52
CA GLU A 342 -10.17 -10.79 16.02
C GLU A 342 -10.34 -11.53 14.69
N LEU A 343 -9.26 -11.74 13.93
CA LEU A 343 -9.25 -12.48 12.67
C LEU A 343 -9.93 -13.85 12.79
N LEU A 344 -9.66 -14.57 13.88
CA LEU A 344 -10.20 -15.92 14.14
C LEU A 344 -11.72 -15.96 14.28
N HIS A 345 -12.35 -14.80 14.55
CA HIS A 345 -13.79 -14.64 14.69
C HIS A 345 -14.41 -13.84 13.54
N THR A 346 -13.61 -13.43 12.56
CA THR A 346 -14.03 -12.62 11.40
C THR A 346 -14.14 -13.46 10.13
N VAL A 347 -13.24 -14.43 9.95
CA VAL A 347 -13.13 -15.28 8.75
C VAL A 347 -13.11 -16.76 9.10
N PRO A 348 -13.40 -17.67 8.15
CA PRO A 348 -13.23 -19.10 8.38
C PRO A 348 -11.79 -19.46 8.72
N THR A 349 -11.60 -20.23 9.79
CA THR A 349 -10.28 -20.72 10.25
C THR A 349 -10.31 -22.23 10.48
N GLN A 350 -9.16 -22.86 10.47
CA GLN A 350 -8.99 -24.28 10.69
C GLN A 350 -7.99 -24.53 11.81
N ALA A 351 -8.44 -25.03 12.95
CA ALA A 351 -7.58 -25.30 14.12
C ALA A 351 -6.68 -24.12 14.55
N GLY A 352 -7.16 -22.89 14.40
CA GLY A 352 -6.39 -21.68 14.71
C GLY A 352 -5.43 -21.22 13.62
N CYS A 353 -5.34 -21.95 12.51
CA CYS A 353 -4.60 -21.58 11.30
C CYS A 353 -5.53 -20.93 10.25
N LEU A 354 -4.97 -20.17 9.33
CA LEU A 354 -5.72 -19.43 8.32
C LEU A 354 -5.65 -20.14 6.96
N PRO A 355 -6.72 -20.84 6.52
CA PRO A 355 -6.76 -21.45 5.19
C PRO A 355 -6.82 -20.39 4.09
N LEU A 356 -6.42 -20.76 2.85
CA LEU A 356 -6.48 -19.86 1.69
C LEU A 356 -7.85 -19.17 1.56
N HIS A 357 -8.93 -19.92 1.76
CA HIS A 357 -10.28 -19.38 1.73
C HIS A 357 -10.49 -18.27 2.78
N GLY A 358 -10.12 -18.48 4.04
CA GLY A 358 -10.21 -17.47 5.09
C GLY A 358 -9.31 -16.26 4.84
N TYR A 359 -8.11 -16.51 4.30
CA TYR A 359 -7.19 -15.46 3.88
C TYR A 359 -7.79 -14.55 2.79
N LEU A 360 -8.39 -15.13 1.76
CA LEU A 360 -9.08 -14.37 0.70
C LEU A 360 -10.32 -13.63 1.23
N CYS A 361 -11.06 -14.23 2.18
CA CYS A 361 -12.16 -13.56 2.87
C CYS A 361 -11.68 -12.30 3.57
N GLN A 362 -10.56 -12.35 4.30
CA GLN A 362 -10.01 -11.19 5.01
C GLN A 362 -9.60 -10.06 4.06
N TRP A 363 -8.93 -10.39 2.96
CA TRP A 363 -8.58 -9.41 1.92
C TRP A 363 -9.83 -8.77 1.31
N THR A 364 -10.85 -9.58 1.03
CA THR A 364 -12.12 -9.10 0.47
C THR A 364 -12.85 -8.18 1.44
N LEU A 365 -12.91 -8.55 2.73
CA LEU A 365 -13.54 -7.72 3.78
C LEU A 365 -12.83 -6.37 3.91
N MET A 366 -11.50 -6.38 3.99
CA MET A 366 -10.69 -5.16 4.09
C MET A 366 -10.89 -4.27 2.86
N THR A 367 -10.88 -4.84 1.65
CA THR A 367 -11.10 -4.09 0.42
C THR A 367 -12.48 -3.43 0.39
N TYR A 368 -13.50 -4.10 0.93
CA TYR A 368 -14.86 -3.60 0.95
C TYR A 368 -15.10 -2.53 2.02
N LEU A 369 -14.54 -2.70 3.22
CA LEU A 369 -14.74 -1.79 4.36
C LEU A 369 -13.80 -0.59 4.36
N ASP A 370 -12.53 -0.81 4.04
CA ASP A 370 -11.46 0.19 4.05
C ASP A 370 -10.46 -0.06 2.91
N VAL A 371 -10.80 0.46 1.74
CA VAL A 371 -9.95 0.31 0.56
C VAL A 371 -8.59 0.98 0.71
N GLN A 372 -8.48 2.04 1.51
CA GLN A 372 -7.21 2.72 1.75
C GLN A 372 -6.25 1.82 2.52
N GLN A 373 -6.73 1.13 3.54
CA GLN A 373 -5.94 0.12 4.25
C GLN A 373 -5.53 -1.04 3.32
N CYS A 374 -6.43 -1.49 2.45
CA CYS A 374 -6.11 -2.51 1.44
C CYS A 374 -4.98 -2.06 0.52
N LEU A 375 -5.04 -0.82 0.00
CA LEU A 375 -4.00 -0.24 -0.85
C LEU A 375 -2.65 -0.18 -0.13
N ALA A 376 -2.65 0.29 1.13
CA ALA A 376 -1.44 0.31 1.94
C ALA A 376 -0.83 -1.09 2.12
N HIS A 377 -1.66 -2.10 2.42
CA HIS A 377 -1.19 -3.48 2.58
C HIS A 377 -0.62 -4.06 1.27
N LEU A 378 -1.25 -3.81 0.12
CA LEU A 378 -0.70 -4.18 -1.19
C LEU A 378 0.63 -3.47 -1.47
N GLY A 379 0.77 -2.21 -1.03
CA GLY A 379 2.02 -1.45 -1.10
C GLY A 379 3.13 -2.07 -0.24
N TYR A 380 2.84 -2.43 1.01
CA TYR A 380 3.79 -3.14 1.87
C TYR A 380 4.26 -4.46 1.26
N LEU A 381 3.38 -5.20 0.60
CA LEU A 381 3.70 -6.43 -0.12
C LEU A 381 4.39 -6.21 -1.48
N GLY A 382 4.61 -4.95 -1.88
CA GLY A 382 5.34 -4.62 -3.10
C GLY A 382 4.58 -4.83 -4.41
N TYR A 383 3.24 -4.81 -4.38
CA TYR A 383 2.39 -5.05 -5.57
C TYR A 383 2.81 -4.23 -6.81
N PRO A 384 3.06 -2.90 -6.76
CA PRO A 384 3.40 -2.13 -7.94
C PRO A 384 4.70 -2.61 -8.59
N THR A 385 5.70 -2.91 -7.77
CA THR A 385 7.03 -3.32 -8.24
C THR A 385 7.03 -4.75 -8.75
N LEU A 386 6.43 -5.69 -8.00
CA LEU A 386 6.41 -7.12 -8.34
C LEU A 386 5.48 -7.46 -9.51
N CYS A 387 4.42 -6.67 -9.71
CA CYS A 387 3.48 -6.86 -10.81
C CYS A 387 3.73 -5.92 -12.01
N GLU A 388 4.80 -5.12 -11.98
CA GLU A 388 5.13 -4.13 -13.01
C GLU A 388 3.93 -3.19 -13.29
N GLN A 389 3.23 -2.74 -12.24
CA GLN A 389 2.09 -1.84 -12.33
C GLN A 389 2.45 -0.43 -11.82
N ASP A 390 1.69 0.58 -12.24
CA ASP A 390 1.93 1.97 -11.81
C ASP A 390 1.54 2.17 -10.35
N SER A 391 0.46 1.50 -9.90
CA SER A 391 0.01 1.58 -8.50
C SER A 391 -0.85 0.38 -8.08
N GLN A 392 -1.08 0.25 -6.77
CA GLN A 392 -1.97 -0.75 -6.17
C GLN A 392 -3.44 -0.55 -6.57
N ALA A 393 -3.83 0.67 -6.96
CA ALA A 393 -5.19 0.95 -7.41
C ALA A 393 -5.61 0.05 -8.60
N GLN A 394 -4.63 -0.43 -9.38
CA GLN A 394 -4.88 -1.37 -10.48
C GLN A 394 -5.27 -2.79 -10.02
N ALA A 395 -5.14 -3.11 -8.74
CA ALA A 395 -5.63 -4.36 -8.14
C ALA A 395 -7.11 -4.27 -7.72
N ILE A 396 -7.70 -3.06 -7.76
CA ILE A 396 -9.04 -2.78 -7.24
C ILE A 396 -10.00 -2.47 -8.39
N THR A 397 -11.21 -2.98 -8.27
CA THR A 397 -12.35 -2.59 -9.12
C THR A 397 -13.32 -1.78 -8.26
N VAL A 398 -13.69 -0.60 -8.73
CA VAL A 398 -14.81 0.18 -8.19
C VAL A 398 -16.08 -0.33 -8.86
N THR A 399 -17.03 -0.81 -8.07
CA THR A 399 -18.27 -1.40 -8.58
C THR A 399 -19.23 -0.31 -9.07
N ARG A 400 -20.23 -0.72 -9.82
CA ARG A 400 -21.33 0.16 -10.21
C ARG A 400 -22.18 0.54 -8.98
N GLU A 401 -22.84 1.68 -9.04
CA GLU A 401 -23.73 2.18 -7.98
C GLU A 401 -24.84 1.16 -7.66
N LYS A 402 -25.10 0.93 -6.37
CA LYS A 402 -26.11 -0.04 -5.87
C LYS A 402 -27.52 0.26 -6.38
N LYS A 403 -27.89 1.54 -6.52
CA LYS A 403 -29.18 1.95 -7.08
C LYS A 403 -29.43 1.40 -8.49
N LEU A 404 -28.43 1.45 -9.34
CA LEU A 404 -28.53 0.93 -10.70
C LEU A 404 -28.68 -0.59 -10.75
N ASP A 405 -28.10 -1.30 -9.79
CA ASP A 405 -28.28 -2.74 -9.67
C ASP A 405 -29.71 -3.09 -9.19
N GLN A 406 -30.25 -2.31 -8.25
CA GLN A 406 -31.63 -2.46 -7.79
C GLN A 406 -32.66 -2.19 -8.90
N GLU A 407 -32.46 -1.13 -9.70
CA GLU A 407 -33.28 -0.82 -10.86
C GLU A 407 -33.26 -1.93 -11.94
N LYS A 408 -32.08 -2.54 -12.14
CA LYS A 408 -31.91 -3.68 -13.06
C LYS A 408 -32.37 -5.01 -12.48
N GLY A 409 -32.65 -5.06 -11.18
CA GLY A 409 -33.09 -6.27 -10.47
C GLY A 409 -32.02 -7.35 -10.36
N GLN A 410 -30.75 -7.04 -10.64
CA GLN A 410 -29.64 -7.98 -10.55
C GLN A 410 -28.31 -7.24 -10.29
N THR A 411 -27.51 -7.74 -9.37
CA THR A 411 -26.15 -7.26 -9.14
C THR A 411 -25.09 -8.17 -9.78
N GLN A 412 -24.04 -7.55 -10.35
CA GLN A 412 -22.86 -8.24 -10.83
C GLN A 412 -21.74 -8.30 -9.77
N ARG A 413 -21.95 -7.62 -8.63
CA ARG A 413 -20.97 -7.58 -7.53
C ARG A 413 -20.71 -8.97 -6.98
N SER A 414 -19.45 -9.22 -6.60
CA SER A 414 -19.03 -10.47 -5.98
C SER A 414 -19.17 -10.44 -4.46
N VAL A 415 -19.24 -9.23 -3.87
CA VAL A 415 -19.32 -9.01 -2.43
C VAL A 415 -20.65 -8.37 -2.07
N LEU A 416 -21.33 -8.98 -1.11
CA LEU A 416 -22.68 -8.59 -0.65
C LEU A 416 -22.64 -8.28 0.84
N MET A 417 -23.30 -7.18 1.25
CA MET A 417 -23.40 -6.76 2.65
C MET A 417 -24.79 -7.06 3.20
N CYS A 418 -24.86 -7.84 4.28
CA CYS A 418 -26.05 -8.10 5.06
C CYS A 418 -25.93 -7.44 6.44
N LYS A 419 -26.87 -6.55 6.79
CA LYS A 419 -27.00 -6.03 8.16
C LYS A 419 -27.89 -6.94 8.99
N VAL A 420 -27.37 -7.37 10.15
CA VAL A 420 -28.08 -8.24 11.12
C VAL A 420 -28.58 -7.35 12.25
N LEU A 421 -29.90 -7.15 12.28
CA LEU A 421 -30.59 -6.27 13.21
C LEU A 421 -31.49 -7.09 14.15
N GLY A 422 -31.72 -6.62 15.36
CA GLY A 422 -32.55 -7.27 16.35
C GLY A 422 -32.23 -6.80 17.77
N ALA A 423 -33.12 -7.14 18.71
CA ALA A 423 -32.94 -6.79 20.10
C ALA A 423 -31.67 -7.40 20.71
N ARG A 424 -31.26 -6.88 21.86
CA ARG A 424 -30.12 -7.45 22.61
C ARG A 424 -30.51 -8.87 23.08
N GLY A 425 -29.58 -9.83 22.96
CA GLY A 425 -29.77 -11.20 23.45
C GLY A 425 -30.50 -12.15 22.50
N VAL A 426 -30.97 -11.69 21.31
CA VAL A 426 -31.62 -12.58 20.31
C VAL A 426 -30.66 -13.55 19.61
N GLY A 427 -29.34 -13.46 19.83
CA GLY A 427 -28.37 -14.39 19.27
C GLY A 427 -27.68 -13.91 17.99
N LYS A 428 -27.59 -12.59 17.73
CA LYS A 428 -26.93 -12.05 16.53
C LYS A 428 -25.48 -12.49 16.41
N SER A 429 -24.67 -12.29 17.46
CA SER A 429 -23.25 -12.70 17.45
C SER A 429 -23.09 -14.21 17.25
N ALA A 430 -23.98 -15.02 17.84
CA ALA A 430 -24.04 -16.46 17.61
C ALA A 430 -24.33 -16.82 16.13
N PHE A 431 -25.23 -16.08 15.50
CA PHE A 431 -25.55 -16.22 14.08
C PHE A 431 -24.34 -15.92 13.20
N LEU A 432 -23.57 -14.86 13.52
CA LEU A 432 -22.33 -14.52 12.82
C LEU A 432 -21.30 -15.64 12.98
N GLN A 433 -21.10 -16.18 14.18
CA GLN A 433 -20.14 -17.27 14.42
C GLN A 433 -20.56 -18.58 13.75
N ALA A 434 -21.85 -18.89 13.73
CA ALA A 434 -22.38 -20.05 13.01
C ALA A 434 -22.13 -19.96 11.48
N PHE A 435 -22.09 -18.76 10.92
CA PHE A 435 -21.74 -18.54 9.52
C PHE A 435 -20.28 -18.94 9.20
N LEU A 436 -19.40 -18.84 10.18
CA LEU A 436 -18.00 -19.30 10.07
C LEU A 436 -17.84 -20.81 10.34
N GLY A 437 -18.90 -21.50 10.76
CA GLY A 437 -18.86 -22.89 11.19
C GLY A 437 -18.41 -23.08 12.64
N ASN A 438 -18.28 -21.99 13.42
CA ASN A 438 -17.88 -22.06 14.82
C ASN A 438 -19.07 -22.47 15.70
N SER A 439 -18.92 -23.54 16.51
CA SER A 439 -19.92 -23.90 17.51
C SER A 439 -19.72 -23.13 18.81
N LEU A 440 -20.80 -22.60 19.38
CA LEU A 440 -20.76 -21.80 20.62
C LEU A 440 -20.28 -22.59 21.84
N GLY A 441 -20.27 -23.94 21.78
CA GLY A 441 -19.86 -24.80 22.90
C GLY A 441 -18.38 -25.15 22.96
N GLU A 442 -17.62 -24.90 21.90
CA GLU A 442 -16.20 -25.31 21.78
C GLU A 442 -15.20 -24.19 22.07
N ALA A 443 -15.64 -22.94 22.15
CA ALA A 443 -14.76 -21.82 22.49
C ALA A 443 -14.32 -21.92 23.96
N ARG A 444 -13.08 -22.34 24.19
CA ARG A 444 -12.48 -22.41 25.54
C ARG A 444 -12.37 -21.04 26.20
N ASP A 445 -12.14 -19.98 25.40
CA ASP A 445 -12.08 -18.59 25.85
C ASP A 445 -12.79 -17.70 24.81
N PRO A 446 -14.10 -17.39 24.98
CA PRO A 446 -14.78 -16.45 24.12
C PRO A 446 -14.13 -15.05 24.26
N PRO A 447 -13.95 -14.29 23.18
CA PRO A 447 -13.43 -12.93 23.25
C PRO A 447 -14.35 -12.06 24.11
N GLU A 448 -13.81 -11.08 24.82
CA GLU A 448 -14.60 -10.12 25.61
C GLU A 448 -15.68 -9.43 24.74
N LYS A 449 -15.37 -9.26 23.44
CA LYS A 449 -16.29 -8.68 22.45
C LYS A 449 -16.05 -9.32 21.09
N PHE A 450 -17.11 -9.91 20.52
CA PHE A 450 -17.07 -10.42 19.15
C PHE A 450 -16.91 -9.28 18.12
N PRO A 451 -16.24 -9.51 16.97
CA PRO A 451 -16.17 -8.53 15.90
C PRO A 451 -17.58 -8.26 15.33
N LEU A 452 -17.77 -7.03 14.87
CA LEU A 452 -19.06 -6.60 14.27
C LEU A 452 -19.29 -7.19 12.88
N HIS A 453 -18.25 -7.67 12.22
CA HIS A 453 -18.29 -8.19 10.87
C HIS A 453 -17.78 -9.62 10.82
N THR A 454 -18.44 -10.46 10.05
CA THR A 454 -17.94 -11.77 9.62
C THR A 454 -18.14 -11.91 8.12
N ILE A 455 -17.28 -12.67 7.48
CA ILE A 455 -17.32 -12.90 6.04
C ILE A 455 -17.07 -14.37 5.72
N ASN A 456 -17.84 -14.89 4.79
CA ASN A 456 -17.65 -16.22 4.22
C ASN A 456 -18.21 -16.24 2.79
N THR A 457 -17.97 -17.31 2.04
CA THR A 457 -18.58 -17.49 0.72
C THR A 457 -19.87 -18.27 0.77
N VAL A 458 -20.76 -17.95 -0.17
CA VAL A 458 -22.05 -18.63 -0.36
C VAL A 458 -22.25 -18.86 -1.85
N ARG A 459 -22.80 -20.01 -2.23
CA ARG A 459 -23.12 -20.32 -3.63
C ARG A 459 -24.53 -19.85 -3.98
N VAL A 460 -24.61 -18.93 -4.95
CA VAL A 460 -25.86 -18.44 -5.52
C VAL A 460 -25.93 -18.82 -7.00
N ASN A 461 -26.88 -19.68 -7.38
CA ASN A 461 -27.02 -20.18 -8.75
C ASN A 461 -25.72 -20.73 -9.36
N GLY A 462 -24.93 -21.45 -8.56
CA GLY A 462 -23.65 -22.04 -8.98
C GLY A 462 -22.45 -21.07 -8.98
N GLN A 463 -22.67 -19.79 -8.75
CA GLN A 463 -21.61 -18.79 -8.58
C GLN A 463 -21.29 -18.59 -7.11
N GLU A 464 -20.00 -18.50 -6.80
CA GLU A 464 -19.54 -18.17 -5.47
C GLU A 464 -19.59 -16.65 -5.25
N LYS A 465 -20.20 -16.24 -4.14
CA LYS A 465 -20.32 -14.84 -3.70
C LYS A 465 -19.81 -14.72 -2.27
N TYR A 466 -19.13 -13.62 -1.96
CA TYR A 466 -18.78 -13.27 -0.59
C TYR A 466 -19.96 -12.60 0.08
N LEU A 467 -20.37 -13.10 1.25
CA LEU A 467 -21.40 -12.49 2.08
C LEU A 467 -20.75 -11.95 3.35
N ILE A 468 -20.86 -10.65 3.56
CA ILE A 468 -20.46 -9.98 4.80
C ILE A 468 -21.70 -9.85 5.69
N LEU A 469 -21.65 -10.41 6.89
CA LEU A 469 -22.64 -10.16 7.92
C LEU A 469 -22.13 -9.08 8.86
N CYS A 470 -22.92 -8.03 9.05
CA CYS A 470 -22.61 -6.91 9.93
C CYS A 470 -23.61 -6.84 11.08
N GLU A 471 -23.17 -7.11 12.30
CA GLU A 471 -24.02 -6.96 13.49
C GLU A 471 -24.24 -5.48 13.79
N VAL A 472 -25.51 -5.05 13.85
CA VAL A 472 -25.89 -3.69 14.23
C VAL A 472 -26.25 -3.67 15.71
N ASN A 473 -25.66 -2.73 16.46
CA ASN A 473 -25.96 -2.58 17.89
C ASN A 473 -27.39 -2.07 18.08
N ALA A 474 -28.15 -2.71 18.98
CA ALA A 474 -29.54 -2.34 19.28
C ALA A 474 -29.67 -0.90 19.81
N ASP A 475 -28.64 -0.40 20.53
CA ASP A 475 -28.64 0.94 21.11
C ASP A 475 -28.48 2.04 20.03
N SER A 476 -27.78 1.75 18.94
CA SER A 476 -27.63 2.67 17.79
C SER A 476 -28.90 2.80 16.93
N LEU A 477 -29.88 1.93 17.12
CA LEU A 477 -31.16 1.96 16.41
C LEU A 477 -32.10 3.10 16.89
N LEU A 478 -31.76 3.75 18.02
CA LEU A 478 -32.49 4.90 18.54
C LEU A 478 -32.02 6.24 17.93
N ASP A 479 -30.83 6.28 17.37
CA ASP A 479 -30.29 7.43 16.66
C ASP A 479 -30.91 7.58 15.27
N THR A 480 -31.28 8.80 14.92
CA THR A 480 -31.90 9.16 13.63
C THR A 480 -30.99 8.97 12.41
N SER A 481 -29.73 8.60 12.61
CA SER A 481 -28.68 8.46 11.60
C SER A 481 -28.29 7.02 11.30
N LEU A 482 -29.17 6.03 11.51
CA LEU A 482 -28.83 4.66 11.17
C LEU A 482 -28.51 4.56 9.67
N ASP A 483 -27.27 4.25 9.36
CA ASP A 483 -26.89 3.88 7.99
C ASP A 483 -27.58 2.55 7.65
N THR A 484 -28.65 2.62 6.85
CA THR A 484 -29.42 1.46 6.38
C THR A 484 -28.91 0.91 5.06
N THR A 485 -27.79 1.45 4.53
CA THR A 485 -27.24 0.99 3.25
C THR A 485 -26.67 -0.42 3.38
N CYS A 486 -27.38 -1.39 2.80
CA CYS A 486 -26.95 -2.79 2.69
C CYS A 486 -27.58 -3.41 1.45
N ASP A 487 -27.15 -4.61 1.10
CA ASP A 487 -27.70 -5.36 -0.03
C ASP A 487 -28.90 -6.21 0.40
N VAL A 488 -28.94 -6.61 1.66
CA VAL A 488 -30.06 -7.33 2.30
C VAL A 488 -30.04 -7.04 3.80
N ALA A 489 -31.22 -6.96 4.41
CA ALA A 489 -31.38 -6.81 5.86
C ALA A 489 -31.92 -8.11 6.48
N CYS A 490 -31.23 -8.60 7.51
CA CYS A 490 -31.61 -9.72 8.34
C CYS A 490 -32.25 -9.19 9.65
N LEU A 491 -33.53 -9.42 9.86
CA LEU A 491 -34.30 -9.01 11.04
C LEU A 491 -34.48 -10.20 11.98
N MET A 492 -33.65 -10.27 13.02
CA MET A 492 -33.53 -11.44 13.89
C MET A 492 -34.28 -11.25 15.18
N PHE A 493 -35.16 -12.19 15.50
CA PHE A 493 -35.98 -12.22 16.72
C PHE A 493 -35.87 -13.57 17.41
N ASP A 494 -36.11 -13.61 18.72
CA ASP A 494 -36.16 -14.81 19.55
C ASP A 494 -37.52 -15.46 19.44
N SER A 495 -37.59 -16.71 19.00
CA SER A 495 -38.84 -17.45 18.84
C SER A 495 -39.60 -17.63 20.16
N SER A 496 -38.90 -17.65 21.30
CA SER A 496 -39.49 -17.80 22.64
C SER A 496 -39.99 -16.49 23.26
N ASP A 497 -39.53 -15.30 22.73
CA ASP A 497 -39.96 -13.98 23.24
C ASP A 497 -40.60 -13.12 22.14
N PRO A 498 -41.96 -13.06 22.11
CA PRO A 498 -42.69 -12.27 21.13
C PRO A 498 -42.37 -10.77 21.11
N LYS A 499 -41.86 -10.19 22.21
CA LYS A 499 -41.51 -8.77 22.27
C LYS A 499 -40.36 -8.45 21.31
N THR A 500 -39.45 -9.37 21.10
CA THR A 500 -38.32 -9.22 20.18
C THR A 500 -38.77 -9.15 18.71
N PHE A 501 -39.87 -9.88 18.36
CA PHE A 501 -40.47 -9.75 17.04
C PHE A 501 -41.14 -8.39 16.84
N VAL A 502 -41.86 -7.86 17.85
CA VAL A 502 -42.43 -6.51 17.78
C VAL A 502 -41.37 -5.46 17.52
N HIS A 503 -40.20 -5.61 18.17
CA HIS A 503 -39.05 -4.75 17.94
C HIS A 503 -38.59 -4.80 16.48
N CYS A 504 -38.37 -6.00 15.91
CA CYS A 504 -38.00 -6.18 14.50
C CYS A 504 -39.03 -5.63 13.53
N ALA A 505 -40.34 -5.84 13.81
CA ALA A 505 -41.44 -5.29 13.00
C ALA A 505 -41.42 -3.73 13.01
N THR A 506 -41.06 -3.13 14.14
CA THR A 506 -40.91 -1.67 14.26
C THR A 506 -39.75 -1.17 13.45
N ILE A 507 -38.59 -1.84 13.52
CA ILE A 507 -37.39 -1.51 12.69
C ILE A 507 -37.77 -1.61 11.20
N TYR A 508 -38.40 -2.69 10.78
CA TYR A 508 -38.81 -2.87 9.39
C TYR A 508 -39.71 -1.71 8.92
N LYS A 509 -40.76 -1.37 9.68
CA LYS A 509 -41.67 -0.30 9.32
C LYS A 509 -41.02 1.08 9.26
N ARG A 510 -40.03 1.32 10.12
CA ARG A 510 -39.35 2.63 10.21
C ARG A 510 -38.33 2.83 9.13
N TYR A 511 -37.55 1.79 8.74
CA TYR A 511 -36.37 1.95 7.93
C TYR A 511 -36.39 1.24 6.58
N TYR A 512 -37.21 0.19 6.42
CA TYR A 512 -37.19 -0.68 5.23
C TYR A 512 -38.48 -0.77 4.46
N MET A 513 -39.64 -0.41 5.07
CA MET A 513 -40.94 -0.60 4.46
C MET A 513 -41.12 0.15 3.14
N ASP A 514 -40.57 1.38 3.06
CA ASP A 514 -40.65 2.24 1.88
C ASP A 514 -39.42 2.14 0.99
N GLY A 515 -38.45 1.27 1.37
CA GLY A 515 -37.18 1.05 0.67
C GLY A 515 -37.20 -0.12 -0.29
N GLN A 516 -36.20 -0.22 -1.14
CA GLN A 516 -36.01 -1.34 -2.08
C GLN A 516 -35.10 -2.45 -1.51
N THR A 517 -34.55 -2.29 -0.30
CA THR A 517 -33.67 -3.28 0.32
C THR A 517 -34.47 -4.52 0.74
N PRO A 518 -34.14 -5.71 0.22
CA PRO A 518 -34.82 -6.94 0.60
C PRO A 518 -34.60 -7.26 2.08
N CYS A 519 -35.63 -7.76 2.76
CA CYS A 519 -35.61 -8.08 4.18
C CYS A 519 -36.02 -9.53 4.43
N LEU A 520 -35.26 -10.23 5.29
CA LEU A 520 -35.60 -11.57 5.77
C LEU A 520 -35.75 -11.55 7.29
N PHE A 521 -36.87 -12.04 7.79
CA PHE A 521 -37.07 -12.28 9.22
C PHE A 521 -36.50 -13.65 9.59
N ILE A 522 -35.73 -13.71 10.68
CA ILE A 522 -35.13 -14.96 11.18
C ILE A 522 -35.60 -15.18 12.63
N ALA A 523 -36.29 -16.29 12.84
CA ALA A 523 -36.65 -16.78 14.16
C ALA A 523 -35.50 -17.58 14.75
N SER A 524 -34.75 -16.97 15.65
CA SER A 524 -33.62 -17.59 16.35
C SER A 524 -34.11 -18.42 17.53
N LYS A 525 -33.24 -19.27 18.09
CA LYS A 525 -33.54 -20.18 19.20
C LYS A 525 -34.71 -21.09 18.91
N ALA A 526 -34.82 -21.57 17.68
CA ALA A 526 -35.91 -22.43 17.22
C ALA A 526 -35.94 -23.81 17.90
N ASP A 527 -34.95 -24.11 18.74
CA ASP A 527 -34.89 -25.24 19.66
C ASP A 527 -35.72 -25.05 20.93
N LEU A 528 -36.13 -23.82 21.24
CA LEU A 528 -37.01 -23.50 22.39
C LEU A 528 -38.48 -23.51 21.99
N PRO A 529 -39.38 -23.76 22.93
CA PRO A 529 -40.84 -23.67 22.65
C PRO A 529 -41.22 -22.26 22.23
N GLU A 530 -42.04 -22.15 21.19
CA GLU A 530 -42.54 -20.87 20.70
C GLU A 530 -43.31 -20.09 21.77
N GLY A 531 -42.98 -18.82 21.91
CA GLY A 531 -43.71 -17.93 22.80
C GLY A 531 -45.10 -17.62 22.26
N VAL A 532 -46.07 -17.48 23.17
CA VAL A 532 -47.47 -17.16 22.78
C VAL A 532 -47.52 -15.71 22.25
N ALA A 533 -47.68 -15.56 20.95
CA ALA A 533 -47.79 -14.25 20.32
C ALA A 533 -49.13 -13.57 20.69
N PRO A 534 -49.15 -12.24 20.88
CA PRO A 534 -50.42 -11.50 21.03
C PRO A 534 -51.35 -11.72 19.83
N PRO A 535 -52.67 -11.78 20.02
CA PRO A 535 -53.61 -11.97 18.92
C PRO A 535 -53.42 -10.87 17.85
N GLY A 536 -53.26 -11.29 16.58
CA GLY A 536 -53.08 -10.39 15.42
C GLY A 536 -51.64 -9.97 15.09
N LEU A 537 -50.63 -10.54 15.77
CA LEU A 537 -49.21 -10.22 15.55
C LEU A 537 -48.33 -11.47 15.30
N SER A 538 -48.90 -12.47 14.61
CA SER A 538 -48.11 -13.64 14.17
C SER A 538 -47.00 -13.20 13.18
N PRO A 539 -45.73 -13.63 13.38
CA PRO A 539 -44.64 -13.33 12.46
C PRO A 539 -44.92 -13.71 11.00
N ALA A 540 -45.52 -14.89 10.79
CA ALA A 540 -45.89 -15.37 9.46
C ALA A 540 -47.00 -14.52 8.80
N GLU A 541 -48.01 -14.08 9.57
CA GLU A 541 -49.07 -13.22 9.07
C GLU A 541 -48.55 -11.80 8.76
N PHE A 542 -47.65 -11.26 9.58
CA PHE A 542 -46.99 -9.99 9.33
C PHE A 542 -46.21 -10.02 8.02
N CYS A 543 -45.36 -11.03 7.82
CA CYS A 543 -44.57 -11.18 6.60
C CYS A 543 -45.47 -11.32 5.37
N ARG A 544 -46.54 -12.12 5.43
CA ARG A 544 -47.53 -12.26 4.35
C ARG A 544 -48.22 -10.93 4.02
N ARG A 545 -48.64 -10.14 5.03
CA ARG A 545 -49.25 -8.83 4.85
C ARG A 545 -48.35 -7.83 4.15
N HIS A 546 -47.05 -7.88 4.45
CA HIS A 546 -46.04 -6.98 3.86
C HIS A 546 -45.33 -7.58 2.63
N ARG A 547 -45.81 -8.71 2.10
CA ARG A 547 -45.24 -9.42 0.93
C ARG A 547 -43.77 -9.79 1.12
N LEU A 548 -43.39 -10.14 2.34
CA LEU A 548 -42.06 -10.62 2.70
C LEU A 548 -42.02 -12.15 2.67
N PRO A 549 -40.83 -12.76 2.48
CA PRO A 549 -40.67 -14.20 2.68
C PRO A 549 -41.12 -14.64 4.07
N ALA A 550 -41.58 -15.88 4.18
CA ALA A 550 -41.88 -16.46 5.49
C ALA A 550 -40.65 -16.42 6.39
N PRO A 551 -40.81 -16.21 7.72
CA PRO A 551 -39.68 -16.22 8.63
C PRO A 551 -38.89 -17.53 8.55
N ALA A 552 -37.56 -17.43 8.45
CA ALA A 552 -36.68 -18.59 8.47
C ALA A 552 -36.35 -18.97 9.92
N SER A 553 -36.37 -20.26 10.24
CA SER A 553 -36.00 -20.76 11.57
C SER A 553 -34.51 -21.00 11.66
N PHE A 554 -33.88 -20.62 12.78
CA PHE A 554 -32.48 -20.79 13.03
C PHE A 554 -32.21 -21.21 14.48
N SER A 555 -31.31 -22.20 14.66
CA SER A 555 -30.79 -22.62 15.97
C SER A 555 -29.31 -22.90 15.89
N CYS A 556 -28.56 -22.50 16.90
CA CYS A 556 -27.12 -22.79 17.07
C CYS A 556 -26.88 -24.07 17.89
N LEU A 557 -27.89 -24.66 18.52
CA LEU A 557 -27.77 -25.76 19.50
C LEU A 557 -28.22 -27.13 18.96
N GLY A 558 -28.57 -27.26 17.67
CA GLY A 558 -28.99 -28.51 17.06
C GLY A 558 -27.83 -29.47 16.76
N PRO A 559 -28.09 -30.81 16.74
CA PRO A 559 -27.08 -31.80 16.36
C PRO A 559 -26.74 -31.78 14.86
N ALA A 560 -27.49 -31.05 14.06
CA ALA A 560 -27.18 -30.74 12.66
C ALA A 560 -26.51 -29.38 12.59
N MET A 561 -25.44 -29.27 11.77
CA MET A 561 -24.85 -27.99 11.41
C MET A 561 -25.97 -26.98 11.09
N PRO A 562 -25.81 -25.69 11.51
CA PRO A 562 -26.81 -24.67 11.18
C PRO A 562 -27.14 -24.72 9.70
N SER A 563 -28.43 -24.69 9.34
CA SER A 563 -28.85 -24.80 7.95
C SER A 563 -28.16 -23.71 7.12
N THR A 564 -27.30 -24.10 6.21
CA THR A 564 -26.66 -23.18 5.24
C THR A 564 -27.67 -22.49 4.34
N ASP A 565 -28.90 -22.97 4.32
CA ASP A 565 -30.00 -22.45 3.49
C ASP A 565 -30.33 -20.99 3.81
N VAL A 566 -30.26 -20.58 5.09
CA VAL A 566 -30.55 -19.20 5.50
C VAL A 566 -29.56 -18.21 4.92
N PHE A 567 -28.26 -18.54 4.95
CA PHE A 567 -27.21 -17.69 4.37
C PHE A 567 -27.30 -17.64 2.85
N THR A 568 -27.63 -18.79 2.23
CA THR A 568 -27.88 -18.88 0.79
C THR A 568 -29.10 -18.07 0.40
N GLN A 569 -30.15 -18.08 1.21
CA GLN A 569 -31.37 -17.27 0.99
C GLN A 569 -31.03 -15.77 1.08
N LEU A 570 -30.30 -15.32 2.10
CA LEU A 570 -29.86 -13.93 2.23
C LEU A 570 -29.02 -13.48 1.02
N ALA A 571 -28.04 -14.27 0.62
CA ALA A 571 -27.20 -13.96 -0.53
C ALA A 571 -27.99 -13.94 -1.85
N THR A 572 -28.98 -14.85 -2.01
CA THR A 572 -29.86 -14.88 -3.18
C THR A 572 -30.73 -13.64 -3.25
N MET A 573 -31.34 -13.23 -2.11
CA MET A 573 -32.14 -12.02 -2.02
C MET A 573 -31.29 -10.75 -2.32
N ALA A 574 -30.06 -10.70 -1.85
CA ALA A 574 -29.12 -9.61 -2.15
C ALA A 574 -28.74 -9.57 -3.63
N THR A 575 -28.59 -10.73 -4.28
CA THR A 575 -28.23 -10.84 -5.69
C THR A 575 -29.39 -10.51 -6.62
N PHE A 576 -30.59 -10.93 -6.25
CA PHE A 576 -31.84 -10.79 -7.04
C PHE A 576 -32.94 -10.10 -6.25
N PRO A 577 -32.84 -8.81 -5.92
CA PRO A 577 -33.79 -8.11 -5.07
C PRO A 577 -35.23 -8.12 -5.59
N HIS A 578 -35.41 -8.23 -6.91
CA HIS A 578 -36.77 -8.26 -7.53
C HIS A 578 -37.51 -9.58 -7.30
N LEU A 579 -36.82 -10.71 -6.99
CA LEU A 579 -37.48 -12.00 -6.77
C LEU A 579 -38.19 -12.09 -5.40
N VAL A 580 -37.91 -11.17 -4.50
CA VAL A 580 -38.49 -11.12 -3.16
C VAL A 580 -40.01 -10.83 -3.21
N HIS A 581 -40.46 -10.13 -4.24
CA HIS A 581 -41.87 -9.74 -4.41
C HIS A 581 -42.71 -10.78 -5.19
N THR A 582 -42.08 -11.80 -5.77
CA THR A 582 -42.75 -12.91 -6.42
C THR A 582 -42.74 -14.12 -5.49
N GLU A 583 -43.91 -14.63 -5.10
CA GLU A 583 -44.01 -15.85 -4.28
C GLU A 583 -43.10 -16.94 -4.87
N LEU A 584 -42.06 -17.33 -4.13
CA LEU A 584 -41.19 -18.45 -4.44
C LEU A 584 -41.97 -19.75 -4.20
N HIS A 585 -42.94 -20.06 -5.06
CA HIS A 585 -43.44 -21.44 -5.18
C HIS A 585 -42.31 -22.29 -5.82
N PRO A 586 -41.83 -23.34 -5.17
CA PRO A 586 -40.74 -24.18 -5.69
C PRO A 586 -41.05 -24.76 -7.08
N THR A 587 -42.31 -24.86 -7.46
CA THR A 587 -42.77 -25.34 -8.78
C THR A 587 -42.61 -24.31 -9.90
N SER A 588 -42.65 -22.99 -9.60
CA SER A 588 -42.54 -21.96 -10.64
C SER A 588 -41.08 -21.68 -11.05
N PHE A 589 -40.12 -22.00 -10.18
CA PHE A 589 -38.70 -21.84 -10.44
C PHE A 589 -38.22 -22.78 -11.55
N TRP A 590 -38.66 -24.03 -11.52
CA TRP A 590 -38.35 -25.02 -12.58
C TRP A 590 -38.96 -24.64 -13.92
N LEU A 591 -40.20 -24.13 -13.95
CA LEU A 591 -40.84 -23.70 -15.20
C LEU A 591 -40.14 -22.48 -15.84
N ARG A 592 -39.67 -21.52 -15.05
CA ARG A 592 -38.92 -20.35 -15.57
C ARG A 592 -37.50 -20.73 -15.99
N GLY A 593 -36.81 -21.61 -15.27
CA GLY A 593 -35.55 -22.18 -15.67
C GLY A 593 -35.64 -22.95 -17.00
N VAL A 594 -36.69 -23.71 -17.21
CA VAL A 594 -36.96 -24.41 -18.47
C VAL A 594 -37.29 -23.41 -19.59
N LEU A 595 -38.06 -22.35 -19.35
CA LEU A 595 -38.33 -21.31 -20.36
C LEU A 595 -37.10 -20.51 -20.79
N VAL A 596 -36.18 -20.20 -19.86
CA VAL A 596 -34.91 -19.54 -20.19
C VAL A 596 -33.99 -20.51 -20.94
N ALA A 597 -33.91 -21.78 -20.53
CA ALA A 597 -33.13 -22.79 -21.22
C ALA A 597 -33.65 -23.07 -22.65
N VAL A 598 -34.95 -23.10 -22.84
CA VAL A 598 -35.59 -23.26 -24.16
C VAL A 598 -35.37 -22.01 -25.00
N GLY A 599 -35.46 -20.80 -24.42
CA GLY A 599 -35.21 -19.53 -25.12
C GLY A 599 -33.75 -19.43 -25.61
N THR A 600 -32.75 -19.80 -24.78
CA THR A 600 -31.34 -19.83 -25.18
C THR A 600 -31.03 -20.91 -26.21
N ALA A 601 -31.66 -22.08 -26.14
CA ALA A 601 -31.50 -23.12 -27.13
C ALA A 601 -32.09 -22.72 -28.49
N VAL A 602 -33.27 -22.07 -28.52
CA VAL A 602 -33.85 -21.53 -29.74
C VAL A 602 -33.00 -20.41 -30.34
N ALA A 603 -32.46 -19.50 -29.54
CA ALA A 603 -31.56 -18.45 -29.99
C ALA A 603 -30.25 -19.02 -30.57
N ALA A 604 -29.69 -20.07 -29.96
CA ALA A 604 -28.49 -20.75 -30.46
C ALA A 604 -28.75 -21.44 -31.81
N VAL A 605 -29.91 -22.11 -31.98
CA VAL A 605 -30.31 -22.79 -33.24
C VAL A 605 -30.55 -21.75 -34.33
N LEU A 606 -31.20 -20.63 -34.03
CA LEU A 606 -31.40 -19.53 -34.98
C LEU A 606 -30.08 -18.89 -35.42
N SER A 607 -29.16 -18.63 -34.48
CA SER A 607 -27.82 -18.10 -34.75
C SER A 607 -26.99 -19.07 -35.61
N PHE A 608 -27.07 -20.38 -35.32
CA PHE A 608 -26.37 -21.42 -36.12
C PHE A 608 -26.97 -21.57 -37.52
N SER A 609 -28.30 -21.42 -37.65
CA SER A 609 -28.99 -21.44 -38.94
C SER A 609 -28.62 -20.23 -39.78
N LEU A 610 -28.57 -19.04 -39.18
CA LEU A 610 -28.13 -17.78 -39.84
C LEU A 610 -26.68 -17.88 -40.29
N TYR A 611 -25.80 -18.41 -39.45
CA TYR A 611 -24.39 -18.66 -39.78
C TYR A 611 -24.24 -19.61 -40.98
N ARG A 612 -25.01 -20.70 -41.02
CA ARG A 612 -25.01 -21.64 -42.16
C ARG A 612 -25.49 -21.01 -43.47
N VAL A 613 -26.49 -20.08 -43.40
CA VAL A 613 -26.97 -19.35 -44.57
C VAL A 613 -25.91 -18.39 -45.10
N LEU A 614 -25.25 -17.64 -44.17
CA LEU A 614 -24.20 -16.67 -44.53
C LEU A 614 -22.93 -17.36 -45.09
N VAL A 615 -22.60 -18.55 -44.60
CA VAL A 615 -21.42 -19.32 -45.10
C VAL A 615 -21.68 -20.01 -46.44
N LYS A 616 -22.97 -20.30 -46.80
CA LYS A 616 -23.35 -20.82 -48.11
C LYS A 616 -23.52 -19.77 -49.21
N SER A 617 -23.51 -18.50 -48.86
CA SER A 617 -23.63 -17.35 -49.80
C SER A 617 -22.28 -16.68 -50.10
N ARG A 618 -21.17 -17.34 -49.78
CA ARG A 618 -19.81 -16.96 -50.20
C ARG A 618 -19.21 -18.01 -51.13
#